data_a9f47cca9c9b6f89f536d88b77c7167b
#
_entry.id   a9f47cca9c9b6f89f536d88b77c7167b
#
_cell.length_a   1.000
_cell.length_b   1.000
_cell.length_c   1.000
_cell.angle_alpha   90.00
_cell.angle_beta   90.00
_cell.angle_gamma   90.00
#
_symmetry.space_group_name_H-M   'P 1'
#
loop_
_entity.id
_entity.type
_entity.pdbx_description
1 polymer ?
#
loop_
_entity_poly.entity_id
_entity_poly.type
_entity_poly.pdbx_seq_one_letter_code
_entity_poly.pdbx_strand_id
1 'polypeptide(L)'
;MPKNLKDLFDHNRQWAADMQRSQPGFFTRLKEQQKPKYMWIGCSDSRVPANQITGLEPGEVFVHRNVANVVVPSDLNALSTLQFAVERLKVSHVMVVGHYGCSGVQAALEGARIGLADNW
;
A
#
# COMPACT_ATOMS: atom_id res chain seq x y z
N MET A 1 -4.07 -22.72 -0.11
CA MET A 1 -3.12 -21.73 0.43
C MET A 1 -1.70 -22.05 0.03
N PRO A 2 -0.94 -21.10 -0.49
CA PRO A 2 0.48 -21.28 -0.71
C PRO A 2 1.19 -21.58 0.61
N LYS A 3 2.13 -22.52 0.62
CA LYS A 3 2.83 -22.94 1.82
C LYS A 3 4.33 -22.63 1.77
N ASN A 4 4.86 -22.31 0.60
CA ASN A 4 6.28 -22.00 0.42
C ASN A 4 6.44 -20.99 -0.72
N LEU A 5 7.66 -20.53 -0.90
CA LEU A 5 7.98 -19.50 -1.89
C LEU A 5 7.68 -19.94 -3.32
N LYS A 6 7.92 -21.22 -3.63
CA LYS A 6 7.61 -21.76 -4.97
C LYS A 6 6.11 -21.63 -5.27
N ASP A 7 5.28 -21.94 -4.29
CA ASP A 7 3.82 -21.83 -4.46
C ASP A 7 3.41 -20.39 -4.75
N LEU A 8 4.03 -19.41 -4.10
CA LEU A 8 3.77 -18.00 -4.37
C LEU A 8 4.12 -17.61 -5.81
N PHE A 9 5.26 -18.08 -6.31
CA PHE A 9 5.66 -17.83 -7.69
C PHE A 9 4.72 -18.50 -8.68
N ASP A 10 4.30 -19.72 -8.41
CA ASP A 10 3.37 -20.44 -9.27
C ASP A 10 2.00 -19.72 -9.30
N HIS A 11 1.52 -19.28 -8.17
CA HIS A 11 0.29 -18.46 -8.09
C HIS A 11 0.42 -17.16 -8.85
N ASN A 12 1.57 -16.49 -8.75
CA ASN A 12 1.80 -15.25 -9.47
C ASN A 12 1.79 -15.46 -10.98
N ARG A 13 2.44 -16.51 -11.48
CA ARG A 13 2.42 -16.83 -12.90
C ARG A 13 1.00 -17.11 -13.39
N GLN A 14 0.24 -17.87 -12.61
CA GLN A 14 -1.15 -18.20 -12.95
C GLN A 14 -2.01 -16.93 -12.95
N TRP A 15 -1.86 -16.08 -11.94
CA TRP A 15 -2.58 -14.81 -11.89
C TRP A 15 -2.26 -13.94 -13.11
N ALA A 16 -0.99 -13.82 -13.47
CA ALA A 16 -0.59 -13.03 -14.64
C ALA A 16 -1.20 -13.57 -15.93
N ALA A 17 -1.19 -14.89 -16.10
CA ALA A 17 -1.80 -15.52 -17.26
C ALA A 17 -3.31 -15.30 -17.31
N ASP A 18 -3.98 -15.41 -16.18
CA ASP A 18 -5.43 -15.20 -16.06
C ASP A 18 -5.80 -13.75 -16.37
N MET A 19 -5.01 -12.78 -15.88
CA MET A 19 -5.24 -11.37 -16.16
C MET A 19 -5.07 -11.05 -17.64
N GLN A 20 -4.03 -11.61 -18.27
CA GLN A 20 -3.78 -11.42 -19.69
C GLN A 20 -4.90 -12.00 -20.55
N ARG A 21 -5.46 -13.15 -20.14
CA ARG A 21 -6.54 -13.82 -20.85
C ARG A 21 -7.88 -13.09 -20.67
N SER A 22 -8.20 -12.67 -19.45
CA SER A 22 -9.47 -12.00 -19.12
C SER A 22 -9.49 -10.52 -19.50
N GLN A 23 -8.33 -9.87 -19.49
CA GLN A 23 -8.17 -8.45 -19.82
C GLN A 23 -6.97 -8.27 -20.75
N PRO A 24 -7.10 -8.58 -22.05
CA PRO A 24 -5.98 -8.45 -22.99
C PRO A 24 -5.39 -7.04 -22.95
N GLY A 25 -4.06 -6.96 -22.90
CA GLY A 25 -3.35 -5.69 -22.80
C GLY A 25 -3.29 -5.06 -21.41
N PHE A 26 -3.73 -5.78 -20.38
CA PHE A 26 -3.77 -5.27 -19.01
C PHE A 26 -2.41 -4.72 -18.54
N PHE A 27 -1.35 -5.52 -18.68
CA PHE A 27 -0.02 -5.11 -18.20
C PHE A 27 0.59 -3.99 -19.05
N THR A 28 0.36 -4.01 -20.35
CA THR A 28 0.82 -2.94 -21.23
C THR A 28 0.18 -1.60 -20.87
N ARG A 29 -1.13 -1.62 -20.60
CA ARG A 29 -1.86 -0.43 -20.18
C ARG A 29 -1.35 0.09 -18.83
N LEU A 30 -1.15 -0.79 -17.85
CA LEU A 30 -0.64 -0.39 -16.53
C LEU A 30 0.77 0.19 -16.61
N LYS A 31 1.63 -0.41 -17.40
CA LYS A 31 3.01 0.05 -17.57
C LYS A 31 3.08 1.51 -18.03
N GLU A 32 2.14 1.94 -18.84
CA GLU A 32 2.13 3.26 -19.46
C GLU A 32 1.33 4.30 -18.67
N GLN A 33 0.62 3.89 -17.63
CA GLN A 33 -0.25 4.79 -16.87
C GLN A 33 0.18 4.91 -15.41
N GLN A 34 0.60 6.12 -15.03
CA GLN A 34 0.72 6.50 -13.63
C GLN A 34 -0.04 7.80 -13.43
N LYS A 35 -1.36 7.68 -13.27
CA LYS A 35 -2.26 8.82 -13.08
C LYS A 35 -3.23 8.56 -11.93
N PRO A 36 -2.72 8.30 -10.71
CA PRO A 36 -3.62 8.10 -9.58
C PRO A 36 -4.33 9.40 -9.22
N LYS A 37 -5.58 9.29 -8.82
CA LYS A 37 -6.34 10.43 -8.31
C LYS A 37 -6.24 10.56 -6.80
N TYR A 38 -5.83 9.51 -6.13
CA TYR A 38 -5.82 9.42 -4.68
C TYR A 38 -4.46 8.98 -4.16
N MET A 39 -4.10 9.48 -2.97
CA MET A 39 -3.01 8.92 -2.19
C MET A 39 -3.59 8.25 -0.95
N TRP A 40 -3.05 7.10 -0.62
CA TRP A 40 -3.43 6.32 0.56
C TRP A 40 -2.22 6.17 1.47
N ILE A 41 -2.37 6.59 2.73
CA ILE A 41 -1.37 6.35 3.76
C ILE A 41 -2.00 5.36 4.74
N GLY A 42 -1.50 4.14 4.73
CA GLY A 42 -2.07 3.05 5.50
C GLY A 42 -1.04 2.27 6.30
N CYS A 43 -1.54 1.30 7.07
CA CYS A 43 -0.70 0.40 7.83
C CYS A 43 -0.03 -0.63 6.92
N SER A 44 1.14 -1.11 7.35
CA SER A 44 1.84 -2.21 6.67
C SER A 44 1.09 -3.54 6.78
N ASP A 45 0.10 -3.63 7.66
CA ASP A 45 -0.71 -4.82 7.84
C ASP A 45 -1.48 -5.16 6.56
N SER A 46 -1.27 -6.35 6.03
CA SER A 46 -1.86 -6.79 4.76
C SER A 46 -3.37 -7.05 4.82
N ARG A 47 -3.97 -7.01 6.00
CA ARG A 47 -5.42 -7.16 6.14
C ARG A 47 -6.20 -5.99 5.55
N VAL A 48 -5.54 -4.84 5.31
CA VAL A 48 -6.20 -3.64 4.78
C VAL A 48 -5.52 -3.20 3.48
N PRO A 49 -5.68 -3.95 2.39
CA PRO A 49 -5.08 -3.58 1.09
C PRO A 49 -5.93 -2.50 0.41
N ALA A 50 -5.31 -1.37 0.09
CA ALA A 50 -5.99 -0.17 -0.40
C ALA A 50 -6.87 -0.44 -1.63
N ASN A 51 -6.32 -1.08 -2.65
CA ASN A 51 -7.06 -1.31 -3.90
C ASN A 51 -8.26 -2.24 -3.70
N GLN A 52 -8.10 -3.31 -2.94
CA GLN A 52 -9.17 -4.29 -2.76
C GLN A 52 -10.37 -3.72 -2.01
N ILE A 53 -10.12 -3.00 -0.91
CA ILE A 53 -11.23 -2.54 -0.07
C ILE A 53 -11.93 -1.30 -0.64
N THR A 54 -11.31 -0.59 -1.56
CA THR A 54 -11.91 0.59 -2.21
C THR A 54 -12.45 0.30 -3.59
N GLY A 55 -12.19 -0.87 -4.13
CA GLY A 55 -12.61 -1.22 -5.48
C GLY A 55 -11.84 -0.51 -6.59
N LEU A 56 -10.66 0.03 -6.27
CA LEU A 56 -9.81 0.69 -7.25
C LEU A 56 -8.89 -0.33 -7.95
N GLU A 57 -8.66 -0.10 -9.23
CA GLU A 57 -7.70 -0.90 -9.99
C GLU A 57 -6.27 -0.52 -9.67
N PRO A 58 -5.30 -1.40 -9.95
CA PRO A 58 -3.89 -1.04 -9.85
C PRO A 58 -3.59 0.23 -10.64
N GLY A 59 -2.85 1.15 -10.06
CA GLY A 59 -2.50 2.42 -10.70
C GLY A 59 -3.43 3.58 -10.39
N GLU A 60 -4.60 3.33 -9.82
CA GLU A 60 -5.57 4.39 -9.49
C GLU A 60 -5.31 5.06 -8.15
N VAL A 61 -4.52 4.44 -7.28
CA VAL A 61 -4.17 4.99 -5.98
C VAL A 61 -2.67 4.87 -5.75
N PHE A 62 -2.06 5.94 -5.26
CA PHE A 62 -0.65 5.99 -4.89
C PHE A 62 -0.52 5.66 -3.40
N VAL A 63 0.21 4.61 -3.06
CA VAL A 63 0.13 4.00 -1.72
C VAL A 63 1.44 4.17 -0.97
N HIS A 64 1.36 4.70 0.24
CA HIS A 64 2.43 4.65 1.23
C HIS A 64 1.95 3.85 2.44
N ARG A 65 2.76 2.91 2.91
CA ARG A 65 2.41 2.06 4.05
C ARG A 65 3.57 2.01 5.04
N ASN A 66 3.23 2.11 6.32
CA ASN A 66 4.20 1.96 7.41
C ASN A 66 3.52 1.30 8.61
N VAL A 67 4.25 1.11 9.68
CA VAL A 67 3.65 0.56 10.90
C VAL A 67 2.68 1.59 11.49
N ALA A 68 1.40 1.20 11.58
CA ALA A 68 0.33 1.98 12.18
C ALA A 68 -0.05 3.26 11.41
N ASN A 69 0.19 3.32 10.11
CA ASN A 69 -0.21 4.45 9.25
C ASN A 69 0.16 5.84 9.79
N VAL A 70 1.32 5.97 10.38
CA VAL A 70 1.77 7.20 11.03
C VAL A 70 2.42 8.16 10.04
N VAL A 71 2.13 9.45 10.17
CA VAL A 71 2.83 10.51 9.43
C VAL A 71 3.65 11.31 10.44
N VAL A 72 4.94 11.05 10.45
CA VAL A 72 5.88 11.73 11.34
C VAL A 72 6.52 12.90 10.59
N PRO A 73 6.53 14.13 11.13
CA PRO A 73 7.05 15.29 10.41
C PRO A 73 8.52 15.20 10.00
N SER A 74 9.29 14.34 10.62
CA SER A 74 10.70 14.11 10.28
C SER A 74 10.94 12.87 9.44
N ASP A 75 9.88 12.13 9.06
CA ASP A 75 9.99 10.92 8.25
C ASP A 75 10.12 11.27 6.77
N LEU A 76 11.35 11.29 6.27
CA LEU A 76 11.61 11.61 4.88
C LEU A 76 10.89 10.66 3.91
N ASN A 77 10.72 9.40 4.28
CA ASN A 77 10.04 8.43 3.44
C ASN A 77 8.57 8.83 3.20
N ALA A 78 7.83 9.08 4.27
CA ALA A 78 6.43 9.51 4.15
C ALA A 78 6.31 10.87 3.46
N LEU A 79 7.18 11.81 3.83
CA LEU A 79 7.14 13.17 3.26
C LEU A 79 7.49 13.19 1.79
N SER A 80 8.50 12.43 1.35
CA SER A 80 8.85 12.39 -0.07
C SER A 80 7.75 11.75 -0.91
N THR A 81 7.10 10.71 -0.39
CA THR A 81 5.96 10.07 -1.05
C THR A 81 4.79 11.05 -1.16
N LEU A 82 4.51 11.79 -0.09
CA LEU A 82 3.44 12.78 -0.08
C LEU A 82 3.73 13.92 -1.06
N GLN A 83 4.95 14.46 -1.06
CA GLN A 83 5.33 15.52 -1.98
C GLN A 83 5.21 15.06 -3.44
N PHE A 84 5.68 13.87 -3.74
CA PHE A 84 5.58 13.31 -5.08
C PHE A 84 4.12 13.18 -5.52
N ALA A 85 3.26 12.68 -4.64
CA ALA A 85 1.84 12.53 -4.93
C ALA A 85 1.17 13.87 -5.22
N VAL A 86 1.44 14.88 -4.40
CA VAL A 86 0.78 16.18 -4.51
C VAL A 86 1.35 17.01 -5.66
N GLU A 87 2.66 17.09 -5.77
CA GLU A 87 3.31 17.99 -6.74
C GLU A 87 3.51 17.38 -8.12
N ARG A 88 3.89 16.09 -8.18
CA ARG A 88 4.18 15.44 -9.45
C ARG A 88 2.98 14.71 -10.03
N LEU A 89 2.28 13.94 -9.23
CA LEU A 89 1.13 13.17 -9.67
C LEU A 89 -0.19 13.95 -9.57
N LYS A 90 -0.21 15.03 -8.79
CA LYS A 90 -1.35 15.93 -8.64
C LYS A 90 -2.62 15.20 -8.22
N VAL A 91 -2.49 14.34 -7.21
CA VAL A 91 -3.64 13.65 -6.64
C VAL A 91 -4.65 14.65 -6.08
N SER A 92 -5.92 14.34 -6.17
CA SER A 92 -7.00 15.22 -5.68
C SER A 92 -7.28 15.04 -4.19
N HIS A 93 -6.94 13.88 -3.63
CA HIS A 93 -7.23 13.54 -2.23
C HIS A 93 -6.10 12.73 -1.63
N VAL A 94 -5.83 13.01 -0.35
CA VAL A 94 -4.92 12.19 0.47
C VAL A 94 -5.74 11.61 1.60
N MET A 95 -5.69 10.29 1.74
CA MET A 95 -6.43 9.55 2.76
C MET A 95 -5.45 8.91 3.74
N VAL A 96 -5.67 9.15 5.03
CA VAL A 96 -4.93 8.45 6.09
C VAL A 96 -5.88 7.47 6.72
N VAL A 97 -5.58 6.17 6.60
CA VAL A 97 -6.52 5.11 6.94
C VAL A 97 -5.95 4.17 7.99
N GLY A 98 -6.63 4.11 9.12
CA GLY A 98 -6.35 3.14 10.19
C GLY A 98 -7.20 1.89 10.06
N HIS A 99 -6.95 0.91 10.92
CA HIS A 99 -7.76 -0.30 10.98
C HIS A 99 -7.86 -0.82 12.40
N TYR A 100 -8.90 -1.60 12.64
CA TYR A 100 -9.07 -2.26 13.93
C TYR A 100 -7.99 -3.34 14.13
N GLY A 101 -7.61 -3.56 15.38
CA GLY A 101 -6.64 -4.59 15.71
C GLY A 101 -5.21 -4.27 15.28
N CYS A 102 -4.88 -3.00 15.12
CA CYS A 102 -3.53 -2.60 14.72
C CYS A 102 -2.54 -2.83 15.86
N SER A 103 -1.60 -3.74 15.67
CA SER A 103 -0.61 -4.08 16.70
C SER A 103 0.38 -2.95 16.97
N GLY A 104 0.66 -2.11 15.97
CA GLY A 104 1.52 -0.95 16.14
C GLY A 104 0.89 0.11 17.06
N VAL A 105 -0.39 0.40 16.85
CA VAL A 105 -1.14 1.31 17.72
C VAL A 105 -1.26 0.73 19.12
N GLN A 106 -1.53 -0.57 19.22
CA GLN A 106 -1.62 -1.26 20.51
C GLN A 106 -0.31 -1.17 21.29
N ALA A 107 0.82 -1.42 20.62
CA ALA A 107 2.14 -1.32 21.23
C ALA A 107 2.41 0.09 21.74
N ALA A 108 2.04 1.12 20.98
CA ALA A 108 2.20 2.51 21.40
C ALA A 108 1.36 2.83 22.64
N LEU A 109 0.12 2.38 22.67
CA LEU A 109 -0.78 2.60 23.82
C LEU A 109 -0.29 1.89 25.09
N GLU A 110 0.31 0.73 24.95
CA GLU A 110 0.83 -0.06 26.07
C GLU A 110 2.24 0.36 26.49
N GLY A 111 2.92 1.21 25.72
CA GLY A 111 4.31 1.59 25.96
C GLY A 111 5.27 0.43 25.79
N ALA A 112 4.96 -0.51 24.90
CA ALA A 112 5.78 -1.70 24.69
C ALA A 112 7.16 -1.33 24.15
N ARG A 113 8.17 -2.09 24.56
CA ARG A 113 9.55 -1.96 24.06
C ARG A 113 9.81 -3.03 23.02
N ILE A 114 9.86 -2.63 21.75
CA ILE A 114 9.95 -3.55 20.63
C ILE A 114 11.13 -3.26 19.69
N GLY A 115 12.07 -2.42 20.09
CA GLY A 115 13.28 -2.15 19.34
C GLY A 115 13.20 -0.87 18.53
N LEU A 116 13.55 -0.92 17.25
CA LEU A 116 13.56 0.27 16.38
C LEU A 116 12.22 1.00 16.34
N ALA A 117 11.14 0.27 16.43
CA ALA A 117 9.80 0.86 16.40
C ALA A 117 9.45 1.64 17.68
N ASP A 118 10.26 1.56 18.73
CA ASP A 118 10.03 2.35 19.95
C ASP A 118 9.99 3.85 19.67
N ASN A 119 10.74 4.30 18.67
CA ASN A 119 10.83 5.71 18.28
C ASN A 119 9.73 6.14 17.30
N TRP A 120 9.03 5.17 16.76
CA TRP A 120 7.97 5.40 15.78
C TRP A 120 6.64 5.69 16.43
#